data_9104e1d6146499623c8c947ee43892b0
#
_entry.id   9104e1d6146499623c8c947ee43892b0
#
_cell.length_a   1.000
_cell.length_b   1.000
_cell.length_c   1.000
_cell.angle_alpha   90.00
_cell.angle_beta   90.00
_cell.angle_gamma   90.00
#
_symmetry.space_group_name_H-M   'P 1'
#
loop_
_entity.id
_entity.type
_entity.pdbx_description
1 polymer ?
#
loop_
_entity_poly.entity_id
_entity_poly.type
_entity_poly.pdbx_seq_one_letter_code
_entity_poly.pdbx_strand_id
1 'polypeptide(L)'
;MYKLLNLALLLLPLPAAARPVTATVYDGWYHGRTTACGGTYQHWGISAAHPWLPCGTPVSVSHKGRTLTVRITDRCDCNSIDLSAGAAHRLGVPLDGIATVRISY
;
A
#
# COMPACT_ATOMS: atom_id res chain seq x y z
N MET A 1 -20.09 25.28 -40.71
CA MET A 1 -19.04 24.57 -40.69
C MET A 1 -18.56 24.08 -39.41
N TYR A 2 -18.34 22.87 -39.28
CA TYR A 2 -18.07 22.35 -38.11
C TYR A 2 -16.70 22.14 -37.92
N LYS A 3 -16.24 22.74 -36.93
CA LYS A 3 -15.10 22.26 -36.39
C LYS A 3 -15.35 20.99 -35.79
N LEU A 4 -14.88 20.05 -36.42
CA LEU A 4 -14.64 18.89 -35.80
C LEU A 4 -13.89 19.20 -34.59
N LEU A 5 -14.58 19.31 -33.56
CA LEU A 5 -14.03 19.24 -32.31
C LEU A 5 -13.10 18.12 -32.34
N ASN A 6 -11.91 18.50 -32.47
CA ASN A 6 -10.88 17.62 -32.21
C ASN A 6 -11.02 17.23 -30.78
N LEU A 7 -11.81 16.31 -30.57
CA LEU A 7 -11.77 15.58 -29.39
C LEU A 7 -10.46 14.91 -29.41
N ALA A 8 -9.47 15.69 -29.11
CA ALA A 8 -8.30 15.10 -28.62
C ALA A 8 -8.75 14.26 -27.46
N LEU A 9 -8.99 13.06 -27.73
CA LEU A 9 -9.10 12.06 -26.75
C LEU A 9 -7.87 12.13 -25.95
N LEU A 10 -7.95 12.94 -24.95
CA LEU A 10 -7.01 12.86 -23.91
C LEU A 10 -7.23 11.50 -23.26
N LEU A 11 -6.47 10.57 -23.76
CA LEU A 11 -6.37 9.32 -23.07
C LEU A 11 -5.63 9.58 -21.77
N LEU A 12 -6.36 10.09 -20.81
CA LEU A 12 -5.84 10.13 -19.48
C LEU A 12 -5.71 8.68 -19.01
N PRO A 13 -4.54 8.30 -18.50
CA PRO A 13 -4.43 6.97 -17.95
C PRO A 13 -5.44 6.81 -16.84
N LEU A 14 -6.26 5.79 -16.97
CA LEU A 14 -7.17 5.44 -15.89
C LEU A 14 -6.33 5.00 -14.71
N PRO A 15 -6.67 5.46 -13.51
CA PRO A 15 -5.99 4.94 -12.32
C PRO A 15 -6.19 3.43 -12.27
N ALA A 16 -5.16 2.70 -11.87
CA ALA A 16 -5.26 1.27 -11.70
C ALA A 16 -6.43 0.97 -10.75
N ALA A 17 -7.28 0.04 -11.15
CA ALA A 17 -8.42 -0.34 -10.32
C ALA A 17 -7.92 -0.87 -8.97
N ALA A 18 -8.51 -0.42 -7.89
CA ALA A 18 -8.20 -0.92 -6.57
C ALA A 18 -8.64 -2.39 -6.45
N ARG A 19 -7.79 -3.22 -5.85
CA ARG A 19 -8.07 -4.64 -5.69
C ARG A 19 -8.23 -4.96 -4.22
N PRO A 20 -9.24 -5.76 -3.85
CA PRO A 20 -9.37 -6.22 -2.47
C PRO A 20 -8.28 -7.27 -2.19
N VAL A 21 -7.59 -7.09 -1.09
CA VAL A 21 -6.52 -7.99 -0.64
C VAL A 21 -6.56 -8.13 0.87
N THR A 22 -5.94 -9.19 1.36
CA THR A 22 -5.78 -9.39 2.79
C THR A 22 -4.56 -8.62 3.27
N ALA A 23 -4.75 -7.77 4.27
CA ALA A 23 -3.67 -7.08 4.94
C ALA A 23 -3.40 -7.72 6.29
N THR A 24 -2.13 -7.86 6.63
CA THR A 24 -1.66 -8.21 7.95
C THR A 24 -0.89 -7.03 8.53
N VAL A 25 -0.47 -7.12 9.77
CA VAL A 25 0.27 -6.06 10.45
C VAL A 25 1.53 -6.65 11.05
N TYR A 26 2.66 -5.97 10.89
CA TYR A 26 3.92 -6.39 11.47
C TYR A 26 3.82 -6.53 12.99
N ASP A 27 4.49 -7.53 13.52
CA ASP A 27 4.71 -7.65 14.95
C ASP A 27 5.75 -6.61 15.39
N GLY A 28 5.58 -6.08 16.60
CA GLY A 28 6.51 -5.09 17.15
C GLY A 28 7.94 -5.59 17.33
N TRP A 29 8.14 -6.91 17.36
CA TRP A 29 9.45 -7.51 17.43
C TRP A 29 10.38 -7.10 16.29
N TYR A 30 9.80 -6.74 15.12
CA TYR A 30 10.61 -6.36 13.96
C TYR A 30 11.15 -4.92 14.05
N HIS A 31 10.70 -4.13 15.01
CA HIS A 31 11.15 -2.74 15.13
C HIS A 31 12.68 -2.68 15.26
N GLY A 32 13.29 -1.82 14.46
CA GLY A 32 14.75 -1.63 14.44
C GLY A 32 15.51 -2.63 13.60
N ARG A 33 14.86 -3.61 13.00
CA ARG A 33 15.53 -4.59 12.16
C ARG A 33 15.68 -4.09 10.73
N THR A 34 16.73 -4.57 10.05
CA THR A 34 16.98 -4.23 8.66
C THR A 34 15.92 -4.89 7.77
N THR A 35 15.37 -4.12 6.84
CA THR A 35 14.41 -4.62 5.87
C THR A 35 15.09 -5.16 4.62
N ALA A 36 14.36 -5.93 3.82
CA ALA A 36 14.89 -6.48 2.56
C ALA A 36 15.31 -5.37 1.59
N CYS A 37 14.70 -4.21 1.67
CA CYS A 37 15.03 -3.07 0.79
C CYS A 37 16.20 -2.23 1.33
N GLY A 38 16.75 -2.59 2.50
CA GLY A 38 17.98 -1.96 3.00
C GLY A 38 17.79 -0.87 4.04
N GLY A 39 16.65 -0.61 4.52
CA GLY A 39 16.43 0.36 5.59
C GLY A 39 16.15 -0.32 6.92
N THR A 40 15.75 0.46 7.90
CA THR A 40 15.37 -0.03 9.22
C THR A 40 13.85 0.02 9.35
N TYR A 41 13.24 -1.07 9.79
CA TYR A 41 11.81 -1.08 10.03
C TYR A 41 11.45 -0.20 11.23
N GLN A 42 10.54 0.74 11.01
CA GLN A 42 10.00 1.60 12.06
C GLN A 42 8.56 1.20 12.31
N HIS A 43 8.29 0.62 13.45
CA HIS A 43 6.97 0.06 13.76
C HIS A 43 5.85 1.09 13.64
N TRP A 44 6.10 2.31 14.11
CA TRP A 44 5.12 3.39 14.04
C TRP A 44 5.31 4.35 12.86
N GLY A 45 6.21 4.01 11.95
CA GLY A 45 6.35 4.70 10.67
C GLY A 45 5.26 4.24 9.69
N ILE A 46 5.30 4.77 8.48
CA ILE A 46 4.33 4.47 7.44
C ILE A 46 5.01 3.70 6.33
N SER A 47 4.85 2.39 6.35
CA SER A 47 5.48 1.51 5.36
C SER A 47 4.73 0.19 5.25
N ALA A 48 5.12 -0.61 4.28
CA ALA A 48 4.56 -1.95 4.12
C ALA A 48 5.57 -2.90 3.47
N ALA A 49 5.36 -4.19 3.68
CA ALA A 49 6.01 -5.25 2.94
C ALA A 49 5.06 -5.81 1.90
N HIS A 50 5.62 -6.30 0.80
CA HIS A 50 4.86 -6.91 -0.27
C HIS A 50 5.66 -8.06 -0.87
N PRO A 51 5.00 -9.13 -1.36
CA PRO A 51 5.73 -10.29 -1.87
C PRO A 51 6.62 -10.01 -3.07
N TRP A 52 6.25 -9.07 -3.93
CA TRP A 52 6.99 -8.87 -5.17
C TRP A 52 7.06 -7.44 -5.71
N LEU A 53 6.27 -6.49 -5.21
CA LEU A 53 6.37 -5.11 -5.70
C LEU A 53 7.77 -4.56 -5.45
N PRO A 54 8.35 -3.82 -6.40
CA PRO A 54 9.69 -3.24 -6.22
C PRO A 54 9.80 -2.36 -4.98
N CYS A 55 10.98 -2.37 -4.37
CA CYS A 55 11.28 -1.47 -3.27
C CYS A 55 11.01 -0.03 -3.65
N GLY A 56 10.37 0.72 -2.78
CA GLY A 56 10.02 2.11 -3.02
C GLY A 56 8.71 2.34 -3.74
N THR A 57 8.02 1.29 -4.19
CA THR A 57 6.74 1.45 -4.88
C THR A 57 5.73 2.09 -3.94
N PRO A 58 5.10 3.20 -4.36
CA PRO A 58 3.99 3.76 -3.59
C PRO A 58 2.72 2.96 -3.86
N VAL A 59 2.04 2.59 -2.79
CA VAL A 59 0.79 1.83 -2.86
C VAL A 59 -0.28 2.62 -2.14
N SER A 60 -1.39 2.86 -2.81
CA SER A 60 -2.56 3.45 -2.17
C SER A 60 -3.33 2.33 -1.49
N VAL A 61 -3.54 2.45 -0.19
CA VAL A 61 -4.28 1.49 0.60
C VAL A 61 -5.52 2.15 1.15
N SER A 62 -6.67 1.54 0.98
CA SER A 62 -7.90 2.06 1.57
C SER A 62 -8.60 1.00 2.41
N HIS A 63 -9.19 1.45 3.50
CA HIS A 63 -9.90 0.62 4.45
C HIS A 63 -11.01 1.45 5.10
N LYS A 64 -12.25 1.00 4.92
CA LYS A 64 -13.44 1.63 5.55
C LYS A 64 -13.46 3.15 5.45
N GLY A 65 -13.27 3.66 4.25
CA GLY A 65 -13.33 5.10 3.99
C GLY A 65 -12.05 5.88 4.27
N ARG A 66 -10.99 5.23 4.77
CA ARG A 66 -9.68 5.85 4.96
C ARG A 66 -8.75 5.42 3.86
N THR A 67 -7.90 6.31 3.41
CA THR A 67 -6.91 6.04 2.37
C THR A 67 -5.55 6.57 2.81
N LEU A 68 -4.52 5.80 2.56
CA LEU A 68 -3.15 6.15 2.91
C LEU A 68 -2.21 5.60 1.84
N THR A 69 -1.22 6.39 1.44
CA THR A 69 -0.16 5.90 0.58
C THR A 69 0.98 5.38 1.44
N VAL A 70 1.36 4.13 1.20
CA VAL A 70 2.50 3.50 1.88
C VAL A 70 3.59 3.19 0.84
N ARG A 71 4.85 3.13 1.29
CA ARG A 71 5.92 2.69 0.41
C ARG A 71 6.30 1.28 0.74
N ILE A 72 6.61 0.51 -0.28
CA ILE A 72 7.12 -0.84 -0.10
C ILE A 72 8.59 -0.76 0.30
N THR A 73 8.88 -1.24 1.50
CA THR A 73 10.24 -1.19 2.06
C THR A 73 10.78 -2.56 2.41
N ASP A 74 9.99 -3.61 2.21
CA ASP A 74 10.36 -4.94 2.65
C ASP A 74 9.65 -6.02 1.83
N ARG A 75 10.08 -7.26 2.05
CA ARG A 75 9.45 -8.45 1.46
C ARG A 75 8.74 -9.22 2.55
N CYS A 76 7.65 -9.85 2.18
CA CYS A 76 6.95 -10.76 3.07
C CYS A 76 6.55 -12.04 2.34
N ASP A 77 6.43 -13.09 3.14
CA ASP A 77 5.81 -14.32 2.67
C ASP A 77 4.34 -14.24 3.06
N CYS A 78 3.72 -13.12 2.73
CA CYS A 78 2.34 -12.84 3.01
C CYS A 78 1.52 -12.92 1.73
N ASN A 79 0.19 -13.06 1.85
CA ASN A 79 -0.64 -13.22 0.67
C ASN A 79 -0.74 -11.95 -0.16
N SER A 80 -0.57 -10.78 0.44
CA SER A 80 -0.66 -9.56 -0.33
C SER A 80 0.08 -8.36 0.27
N ILE A 81 -0.24 -7.92 1.47
CA ILE A 81 0.43 -6.75 2.05
C ILE A 81 0.52 -6.89 3.56
N ASP A 82 1.67 -6.50 4.11
CA ASP A 82 1.92 -6.50 5.54
C ASP A 82 2.22 -5.06 5.95
N LEU A 83 1.31 -4.46 6.71
CA LEU A 83 1.37 -3.04 7.04
C LEU A 83 2.19 -2.81 8.30
N SER A 84 2.94 -1.70 8.34
CA SER A 84 3.48 -1.25 9.61
C SER A 84 2.35 -0.92 10.58
N ALA A 85 2.61 -1.00 11.88
CA ALA A 85 1.61 -0.64 12.89
C ALA A 85 1.13 0.81 12.71
N GLY A 86 2.03 1.72 12.37
CA GLY A 86 1.67 3.11 12.10
C GLY A 86 0.69 3.26 10.94
N ALA A 87 0.93 2.53 9.85
CA ALA A 87 0.02 2.54 8.70
C ALA A 87 -1.33 1.91 9.07
N ALA A 88 -1.31 0.76 9.74
CA ALA A 88 -2.51 0.08 10.19
C ALA A 88 -3.36 0.97 11.10
N HIS A 89 -2.72 1.65 12.04
CA HIS A 89 -3.41 2.56 12.96
C HIS A 89 -4.11 3.69 12.19
N ARG A 90 -3.43 4.28 11.24
CA ARG A 90 -4.01 5.36 10.42
C ARG A 90 -5.16 4.90 9.56
N LEU A 91 -5.16 3.65 9.15
CA LEU A 91 -6.21 3.06 8.33
C LEU A 91 -7.34 2.45 9.16
N GLY A 92 -7.21 2.43 10.47
CA GLY A 92 -8.20 1.78 11.34
C GLY A 92 -8.17 0.27 11.23
N VAL A 93 -7.06 -0.32 10.79
CA VAL A 93 -6.86 -1.77 10.76
C VAL A 93 -6.41 -2.22 12.15
N PRO A 94 -7.04 -3.26 12.72
CA PRO A 94 -6.62 -3.76 14.04
C PRO A 94 -5.17 -4.21 14.04
N LEU A 95 -4.40 -3.80 15.06
CA LEU A 95 -2.96 -4.06 15.10
C LEU A 95 -2.63 -5.54 15.29
N ASP A 96 -3.53 -6.30 15.89
CA ASP A 96 -3.38 -7.73 16.12
C ASP A 96 -4.18 -8.57 15.15
N GLY A 97 -4.70 -7.96 14.08
CA GLY A 97 -5.67 -8.62 13.24
C GLY A 97 -5.29 -8.69 11.79
N ILE A 98 -6.27 -9.19 11.04
CA ILE A 98 -6.24 -9.30 9.61
C ILE A 98 -7.42 -8.50 9.10
N ALA A 99 -7.25 -7.75 8.03
CA ALA A 99 -8.33 -6.99 7.44
C ALA A 99 -8.32 -7.10 5.92
N THR A 100 -9.49 -6.95 5.31
CA THR A 100 -9.56 -6.76 3.87
C THR A 100 -9.39 -5.29 3.58
N VAL A 101 -8.42 -4.95 2.76
CA VAL A 101 -8.17 -3.59 2.31
C VAL A 101 -8.20 -3.56 0.78
N ARG A 102 -8.25 -2.38 0.20
CA ARG A 102 -8.07 -2.24 -1.25
C ARG A 102 -6.75 -1.57 -1.52
N ILE A 103 -6.01 -2.11 -2.47
CA ILE A 103 -4.73 -1.51 -2.87
C ILE A 103 -4.74 -1.18 -4.35
N SER A 104 -4.03 -0.10 -4.69
CA SER A 104 -3.76 0.26 -6.07
C SER A 104 -2.35 0.81 -6.20
N TYR A 105 -1.71 0.54 -7.33
CA TYR A 105 -0.34 0.95 -7.56
C TYR A 105 -0.04 1.05 -9.05
#